data_4a004a6be1fe259b941f8b07f911c82f
#
_entry.id   4a004a6be1fe259b941f8b07f911c82f
#
_cell.length_a   1.000
_cell.length_b   1.000
_cell.length_c   1.000
_cell.angle_alpha   90.00
_cell.angle_beta   90.00
_cell.angle_gamma   90.00
#
_symmetry.space_group_name_H-M   'P 1'
#
loop_
_entity.id
_entity.type
_entity.pdbx_description
1 polymer ?
#
loop_
_entity_poly.entity_id
_entity_poly.type
_entity_poly.pdbx_seq_one_letter_code
_entity_poly.pdbx_strand_id
1 'polypeptide(L)'
;LGDVYKRQVLDTVIMGNKRLYDIMKEKEAIYMKEDFSDEDGIRASELEAEFADMDGWNAESDAATLLNGLGVPTEDYYTLMADLPGAVKVKVLLAQALFGNPDILLLDEPTNHLDLDAISWLEEFLINFENTVIVVSHDRYFLNKVCTNIADMDYGKIQLYAGNYDFWYESSQLIVRQMKEANKKKEEKIKELQEFIQRFSANASKSKQATSRKRALEKIQLDEIR
;
A
#
# COMPACT_ATOMS: atom_id res chain seq x y z
N LEU A 1 -11.58 6.10 17.61
CA LEU A 1 -12.71 5.85 16.69
C LEU A 1 -14.01 6.52 17.16
N GLY A 2 -14.30 6.60 18.47
CA GLY A 2 -15.55 7.19 19.00
C GLY A 2 -15.77 8.67 18.67
N ASP A 3 -14.72 9.47 18.53
CA ASP A 3 -14.82 10.90 18.22
C ASP A 3 -15.04 11.21 16.73
N VAL A 4 -14.65 10.33 15.83
CA VAL A 4 -14.82 10.51 14.37
C VAL A 4 -16.31 10.53 14.01
N TYR A 5 -17.12 9.71 14.65
CA TYR A 5 -18.57 9.61 14.36
C TYR A 5 -19.37 10.84 14.74
N LYS A 6 -18.84 11.73 15.58
CA LYS A 6 -19.49 12.98 15.97
C LYS A 6 -19.17 14.17 15.07
N ARG A 7 -18.36 13.96 14.02
CA ARG A 7 -17.89 15.02 13.12
C ARG A 7 -18.59 14.95 11.79
N GLN A 8 -18.64 16.10 11.14
CA GLN A 8 -19.12 16.20 9.77
C GLN A 8 -18.10 15.62 8.78
N VAL A 9 -18.57 15.28 7.61
CA VAL A 9 -17.77 14.66 6.54
C VAL A 9 -16.58 15.52 6.15
N LEU A 10 -16.76 16.81 5.86
CA LEU A 10 -15.66 17.73 5.50
C LEU A 10 -14.61 17.82 6.61
N ASP A 11 -15.02 18.00 7.85
CA ASP A 11 -14.12 18.04 9.01
C ASP A 11 -13.31 16.74 9.13
N THR A 12 -13.96 15.61 8.88
CA THR A 12 -13.32 14.30 8.92
C THR A 12 -12.23 14.18 7.86
N VAL A 13 -12.46 14.65 6.64
CA VAL A 13 -11.45 14.64 5.58
C VAL A 13 -10.28 15.56 5.91
N ILE A 14 -10.56 16.80 6.35
CA ILE A 14 -9.51 17.79 6.70
C ILE A 14 -8.60 17.29 7.83
N MET A 15 -9.12 16.46 8.73
CA MET A 15 -8.32 15.79 9.78
C MET A 15 -7.21 14.88 9.25
N GLY A 16 -7.19 14.58 7.96
CA GLY A 16 -6.04 13.93 7.32
C GLY A 16 -4.75 14.76 7.49
N ASN A 17 -4.89 16.09 7.55
CA ASN A 17 -3.84 16.98 8.03
C ASN A 17 -4.20 17.48 9.44
N LYS A 18 -3.77 16.74 10.45
CA LYS A 18 -4.12 17.01 11.84
C LYS A 18 -3.73 18.43 12.28
N ARG A 19 -2.54 18.92 11.88
CA ARG A 19 -2.07 20.24 12.27
C ARG A 19 -2.96 21.33 11.70
N LEU A 20 -3.32 21.24 10.43
CA LEU A 20 -4.23 22.18 9.77
C LEU A 20 -5.59 22.21 10.48
N TYR A 21 -6.15 21.03 10.77
CA TYR A 21 -7.40 20.91 11.48
C TYR A 21 -7.35 21.56 12.89
N ASP A 22 -6.28 21.28 13.64
CA ASP A 22 -6.09 21.85 15.00
C ASP A 22 -6.01 23.39 14.93
N ILE A 23 -5.31 23.95 13.93
CA ILE A 23 -5.24 25.41 13.70
C ILE A 23 -6.63 25.97 13.39
N MET A 24 -7.39 25.33 12.51
CA MET A 24 -8.76 25.77 12.18
C MET A 24 -9.64 25.86 13.42
N LYS A 25 -9.59 24.83 14.27
CA LYS A 25 -10.41 24.77 15.50
C LYS A 25 -9.91 25.75 16.57
N GLU A 26 -8.62 25.94 16.72
CA GLU A 26 -8.04 26.91 17.66
C GLU A 26 -8.41 28.35 17.24
N LYS A 27 -8.29 28.67 15.96
CA LYS A 27 -8.71 29.97 15.41
C LYS A 27 -10.19 30.24 15.68
N GLU A 28 -11.05 29.26 15.33
CA GLU A 28 -12.49 29.37 15.54
C GLU A 28 -12.81 29.63 17.02
N ALA A 29 -12.17 28.90 17.93
CA ALA A 29 -12.35 29.05 19.37
C ALA A 29 -11.89 30.43 19.88
N ILE A 30 -10.77 30.95 19.35
CA ILE A 30 -10.25 32.28 19.74
C ILE A 30 -11.21 33.39 19.29
N TYR A 31 -11.68 33.31 18.03
CA TYR A 31 -12.58 34.33 17.49
C TYR A 31 -13.99 34.29 18.08
N MET A 32 -14.38 33.18 18.68
CA MET A 32 -15.69 33.07 19.39
C MET A 32 -15.64 33.53 20.86
N LYS A 33 -14.47 33.92 21.38
CA LYS A 33 -14.35 34.42 22.76
C LYS A 33 -15.05 35.76 22.91
N GLU A 34 -15.84 35.90 23.97
CA GLU A 34 -16.44 37.16 24.35
C GLU A 34 -15.38 38.15 24.88
N ASP A 35 -14.38 37.63 25.61
CA ASP A 35 -13.25 38.38 26.18
C ASP A 35 -12.00 38.24 25.32
N PHE A 36 -11.99 38.85 24.14
CA PHE A 36 -10.85 38.82 23.22
C PHE A 36 -9.71 39.69 23.75
N SER A 37 -8.61 39.10 24.18
CA SER A 37 -7.44 39.79 24.74
C SER A 37 -6.38 40.13 23.68
N ASP A 38 -5.41 41.00 24.06
CA ASP A 38 -4.26 41.27 23.18
C ASP A 38 -3.43 40.01 22.91
N GLU A 39 -3.33 39.12 23.91
CA GLU A 39 -2.66 37.81 23.74
C GLU A 39 -3.39 36.90 22.74
N ASP A 40 -4.72 36.91 22.75
CA ASP A 40 -5.55 36.21 21.78
C ASP A 40 -5.32 36.78 20.37
N GLY A 41 -5.15 38.10 20.23
CA GLY A 41 -4.81 38.75 18.97
C GLY A 41 -3.47 38.33 18.41
N ILE A 42 -2.44 38.23 19.25
CA ILE A 42 -1.12 37.75 18.85
C ILE A 42 -1.21 36.29 18.40
N ARG A 43 -1.86 35.45 19.21
CA ARG A 43 -2.03 34.02 18.90
C ARG A 43 -2.81 33.81 17.60
N ALA A 44 -3.89 34.54 17.40
CA ALA A 44 -4.68 34.49 16.18
C ALA A 44 -3.82 34.85 14.94
N SER A 45 -2.96 35.88 15.05
CA SER A 45 -2.06 36.27 13.95
C SER A 45 -1.02 35.20 13.62
N GLU A 46 -0.47 34.53 14.63
CA GLU A 46 0.46 33.41 14.41
C GLU A 46 -0.25 32.25 13.70
N LEU A 47 -1.44 31.89 14.15
CA LEU A 47 -2.25 30.83 13.55
C LEU A 47 -2.69 31.17 12.11
N GLU A 48 -3.00 32.42 11.82
CA GLU A 48 -3.31 32.88 10.45
C GLU A 48 -2.12 32.73 9.52
N ALA A 49 -0.90 33.06 9.98
CA ALA A 49 0.29 32.89 9.19
C ALA A 49 0.55 31.39 8.90
N GLU A 50 0.49 30.53 9.93
CA GLU A 50 0.66 29.08 9.77
C GLU A 50 -0.44 28.48 8.87
N PHE A 51 -1.67 28.91 9.03
CA PHE A 51 -2.81 28.50 8.19
C PHE A 51 -2.60 28.85 6.72
N ALA A 52 -2.11 30.04 6.44
CA ALA A 52 -1.78 30.46 5.08
C ALA A 52 -0.63 29.67 4.48
N ASP A 53 0.43 29.40 5.27
CA ASP A 53 1.58 28.59 4.84
C ASP A 53 1.18 27.14 4.49
N MET A 54 0.14 26.61 5.15
CA MET A 54 -0.42 25.30 4.88
C MET A 54 -1.52 25.28 3.82
N ASP A 55 -1.74 26.38 3.10
CA ASP A 55 -2.80 26.54 2.11
C ASP A 55 -4.24 26.27 2.69
N GLY A 56 -4.42 26.66 3.93
CA GLY A 56 -5.63 26.37 4.70
C GLY A 56 -6.90 26.95 4.09
N TRP A 57 -6.81 28.05 3.32
CA TRP A 57 -7.94 28.67 2.62
C TRP A 57 -8.58 27.74 1.59
N ASN A 58 -7.85 26.79 1.04
CA ASN A 58 -8.31 25.81 0.08
C ASN A 58 -8.73 24.48 0.72
N ALA A 59 -8.59 24.32 2.04
CA ALA A 59 -8.81 23.04 2.72
C ALA A 59 -10.21 22.43 2.46
N GLU A 60 -11.28 23.22 2.53
CA GLU A 60 -12.63 22.74 2.26
C GLU A 60 -12.83 22.38 0.78
N SER A 61 -12.29 23.20 -0.12
CA SER A 61 -12.34 22.95 -1.58
C SER A 61 -11.57 21.69 -1.96
N ASP A 62 -10.41 21.49 -1.37
CA ASP A 62 -9.57 20.30 -1.61
C ASP A 62 -10.26 19.04 -1.07
N ALA A 63 -10.83 19.12 0.16
CA ALA A 63 -11.62 18.04 0.73
C ALA A 63 -12.84 17.70 -0.12
N ALA A 64 -13.56 18.71 -0.62
CA ALA A 64 -14.70 18.53 -1.51
C ALA A 64 -14.30 17.88 -2.84
N THR A 65 -13.14 18.23 -3.40
CA THR A 65 -12.60 17.63 -4.62
C THR A 65 -12.32 16.14 -4.45
N LEU A 66 -11.72 15.75 -3.33
CA LEU A 66 -11.49 14.34 -3.00
C LEU A 66 -12.79 13.56 -2.83
N LEU A 67 -13.74 14.12 -2.09
CA LEU A 67 -15.04 13.50 -1.86
C LEU A 67 -15.82 13.32 -3.16
N ASN A 68 -15.85 14.33 -4.01
CA ASN A 68 -16.51 14.27 -5.31
C ASN A 68 -15.87 13.21 -6.22
N GLY A 69 -14.55 13.17 -6.27
CA GLY A 69 -13.80 12.17 -7.05
C GLY A 69 -14.11 10.74 -6.61
N LEU A 70 -14.29 10.50 -5.33
CA LEU A 70 -14.67 9.20 -4.76
C LEU A 70 -16.18 8.91 -4.81
N GLY A 71 -16.97 9.80 -5.41
CA GLY A 71 -18.41 9.61 -5.58
C GLY A 71 -19.20 9.74 -4.28
N VAL A 72 -18.79 10.62 -3.38
CA VAL A 72 -19.59 11.02 -2.21
C VAL A 72 -20.51 12.16 -2.61
N PRO A 73 -21.85 12.03 -2.41
CA PRO A 73 -22.81 13.07 -2.76
C PRO A 73 -22.56 14.38 -2.01
N THR A 74 -22.77 15.53 -2.68
CA THR A 74 -22.53 16.86 -2.10
C THR A 74 -23.42 17.15 -0.88
N GLU A 75 -24.62 16.59 -0.87
CA GLU A 75 -25.55 16.69 0.25
C GLU A 75 -25.03 16.07 1.54
N ASP A 76 -24.10 15.13 1.44
CA ASP A 76 -23.51 14.45 2.60
C ASP A 76 -22.34 15.20 3.24
N TYR A 77 -21.81 16.27 2.62
CA TYR A 77 -20.57 16.93 3.08
C TYR A 77 -20.68 17.51 4.50
N TYR A 78 -21.87 17.96 4.90
CA TYR A 78 -22.14 18.50 6.23
C TYR A 78 -22.90 17.52 7.14
N THR A 79 -23.12 16.29 6.67
CA THR A 79 -23.74 15.21 7.45
C THR A 79 -22.75 14.66 8.48
N LEU A 80 -23.25 14.22 9.63
CA LEU A 80 -22.41 13.56 10.62
C LEU A 80 -22.00 12.18 10.13
N MET A 81 -20.75 11.82 10.39
CA MET A 81 -20.23 10.49 10.05
C MET A 81 -21.07 9.35 10.63
N ALA A 82 -21.69 9.56 11.81
CA ALA A 82 -22.58 8.57 12.44
C ALA A 82 -23.76 8.18 11.54
N ASP A 83 -24.33 9.16 10.83
CA ASP A 83 -25.58 9.03 10.09
C ASP A 83 -25.39 8.48 8.66
N LEU A 84 -24.14 8.35 8.20
CA LEU A 84 -23.83 7.86 6.86
C LEU A 84 -23.94 6.33 6.74
N PRO A 85 -24.30 5.81 5.56
CA PRO A 85 -24.12 4.39 5.22
C PRO A 85 -22.68 3.95 5.30
N GLY A 86 -22.43 2.67 5.66
CA GLY A 86 -21.08 2.13 5.83
C GLY A 86 -20.19 2.30 4.60
N ALA A 87 -20.73 2.08 3.40
CA ALA A 87 -19.98 2.25 2.15
C ALA A 87 -19.53 3.70 1.92
N VAL A 88 -20.35 4.70 2.29
CA VAL A 88 -19.99 6.11 2.19
C VAL A 88 -18.94 6.48 3.24
N LYS A 89 -19.03 5.94 4.46
CA LYS A 89 -18.01 6.12 5.50
C LYS A 89 -16.63 5.70 5.03
N VAL A 90 -16.52 4.57 4.33
CA VAL A 90 -15.24 4.08 3.79
C VAL A 90 -14.67 5.06 2.76
N LYS A 91 -15.50 5.61 1.87
CA LYS A 91 -15.08 6.62 0.89
C LYS A 91 -14.58 7.90 1.57
N VAL A 92 -15.25 8.36 2.63
CA VAL A 92 -14.82 9.53 3.41
C VAL A 92 -13.48 9.28 4.12
N LEU A 93 -13.27 8.10 4.70
CA LEU A 93 -12.00 7.73 5.32
C LEU A 93 -10.87 7.60 4.29
N LEU A 94 -11.17 7.14 3.09
CA LEU A 94 -10.20 7.15 1.98
C LEU A 94 -9.84 8.58 1.60
N ALA A 95 -10.83 9.47 1.44
CA ALA A 95 -10.57 10.90 1.19
C ALA A 95 -9.70 11.53 2.29
N GLN A 96 -9.95 11.20 3.56
CA GLN A 96 -9.12 11.63 4.68
C GLN A 96 -7.66 11.19 4.53
N ALA A 97 -7.42 9.94 4.12
CA ALA A 97 -6.06 9.42 3.91
C ALA A 97 -5.33 10.12 2.76
N LEU A 98 -6.06 10.54 1.71
CA LEU A 98 -5.50 11.25 0.56
C LEU A 98 -5.28 12.74 0.82
N PHE A 99 -5.93 13.32 1.83
CA PHE A 99 -5.91 14.76 2.11
C PHE A 99 -4.56 15.23 2.66
N GLY A 100 -4.12 16.43 2.24
CA GLY A 100 -2.96 17.10 2.81
C GLY A 100 -1.62 16.62 2.27
N ASN A 101 -1.59 15.93 1.14
CA ASN A 101 -0.37 15.48 0.45
C ASN A 101 0.60 14.74 1.37
N PRO A 102 0.22 13.61 1.97
CA PRO A 102 1.07 12.88 2.93
C PRO A 102 2.37 12.40 2.27
N ASP A 103 3.47 12.34 3.03
CA ASP A 103 4.76 11.83 2.54
C ASP A 103 4.70 10.34 2.19
N ILE A 104 3.91 9.57 2.95
CA ILE A 104 3.71 8.15 2.75
C ILE A 104 2.22 7.85 2.83
N LEU A 105 1.68 7.24 1.78
CA LEU A 105 0.29 6.82 1.69
C LEU A 105 0.22 5.28 1.70
N LEU A 106 -0.51 4.73 2.67
CA LEU A 106 -0.72 3.30 2.82
C LEU A 106 -2.19 2.99 2.54
N LEU A 107 -2.45 2.19 1.50
CA LEU A 107 -3.80 1.82 1.08
C LEU A 107 -3.96 0.29 1.08
N ASP A 108 -4.98 -0.18 1.77
CA ASP A 108 -5.34 -1.60 1.80
C ASP A 108 -6.72 -1.77 1.14
N GLU A 109 -6.75 -2.49 0.02
CA GLU A 109 -7.94 -2.73 -0.81
C GLU A 109 -8.75 -1.45 -1.12
N PRO A 110 -8.11 -0.37 -1.63
CA PRO A 110 -8.76 0.94 -1.75
C PRO A 110 -9.89 0.99 -2.79
N THR A 111 -9.95 0.03 -3.71
CA THR A 111 -11.00 -0.06 -4.74
C THR A 111 -12.30 -0.68 -4.23
N ASN A 112 -12.29 -1.29 -3.05
CA ASN A 112 -13.49 -1.85 -2.46
C ASN A 112 -14.52 -0.74 -2.20
N HIS A 113 -15.78 -1.02 -2.55
CA HIS A 113 -16.92 -0.09 -2.43
C HIS A 113 -16.89 1.14 -3.34
N LEU A 114 -15.95 1.21 -4.30
CA LEU A 114 -15.91 2.24 -5.33
C LEU A 114 -16.62 1.74 -6.61
N ASP A 115 -17.30 2.65 -7.30
CA ASP A 115 -17.76 2.43 -8.66
C ASP A 115 -16.64 2.68 -9.67
N LEU A 116 -16.89 2.40 -10.94
CA LEU A 116 -15.86 2.50 -11.99
C LEU A 116 -15.33 3.92 -12.17
N ASP A 117 -16.18 4.93 -11.99
CA ASP A 117 -15.77 6.33 -12.14
C ASP A 117 -14.84 6.74 -10.98
N ALA A 118 -15.19 6.35 -9.75
CA ALA A 118 -14.36 6.59 -8.57
C ALA A 118 -13.03 5.82 -8.62
N ILE A 119 -13.02 4.58 -9.13
CA ILE A 119 -11.78 3.82 -9.35
C ILE A 119 -10.89 4.54 -10.38
N SER A 120 -11.46 4.96 -11.51
CA SER A 120 -10.71 5.68 -12.54
C SER A 120 -10.12 6.99 -12.01
N TRP A 121 -10.90 7.72 -11.21
CA TRP A 121 -10.42 8.93 -10.56
C TRP A 121 -9.28 8.66 -9.56
N LEU A 122 -9.42 7.60 -8.74
CA LEU A 122 -8.38 7.20 -7.78
C LEU A 122 -7.08 6.77 -8.49
N GLU A 123 -7.19 6.04 -9.58
CA GLU A 123 -6.05 5.66 -10.42
C GLU A 123 -5.29 6.91 -10.91
N GLU A 124 -6.02 7.88 -11.46
CA GLU A 124 -5.42 9.12 -11.95
C GLU A 124 -4.79 9.93 -10.82
N PHE A 125 -5.46 10.01 -9.67
CA PHE A 125 -4.90 10.65 -8.47
C PHE A 125 -3.58 10.01 -8.06
N LEU A 126 -3.51 8.68 -7.96
CA LEU A 126 -2.31 7.96 -7.51
C LEU A 126 -1.17 8.00 -8.54
N ILE A 127 -1.48 8.01 -9.85
CA ILE A 127 -0.46 8.17 -10.90
C ILE A 127 0.23 9.54 -10.81
N ASN A 128 -0.54 10.58 -10.46
CA ASN A 128 -0.02 11.94 -10.31
C ASN A 128 0.51 12.26 -8.90
N PHE A 129 0.41 11.33 -7.97
CA PHE A 129 0.88 11.52 -6.59
C PHE A 129 2.41 11.46 -6.55
N GLU A 130 3.05 12.52 -6.07
CA GLU A 130 4.51 12.68 -6.15
C GLU A 130 5.26 11.91 -5.04
N ASN A 131 4.59 11.62 -3.92
CA ASN A 131 5.20 10.97 -2.77
C ASN A 131 5.05 9.43 -2.82
N THR A 132 5.49 8.76 -1.76
CA THR A 132 5.49 7.30 -1.70
C THR A 132 4.08 6.75 -1.45
N VAL A 133 3.64 5.82 -2.31
CA VAL A 133 2.39 5.07 -2.14
C VAL A 133 2.70 3.59 -2.01
N ILE A 134 2.12 2.95 -1.01
CA ILE A 134 2.13 1.50 -0.85
C ILE A 134 0.67 1.03 -0.89
N VAL A 135 0.36 0.20 -1.88
CA VAL A 135 -0.99 -0.34 -2.09
C VAL A 135 -0.98 -1.85 -1.92
N VAL A 136 -1.94 -2.38 -1.18
CA VAL A 136 -2.29 -3.79 -1.16
C VAL A 136 -3.63 -3.94 -1.87
N SER A 137 -3.71 -4.76 -2.91
CA SER A 137 -4.96 -5.01 -3.64
C SER A 137 -4.94 -6.36 -4.36
N HIS A 138 -6.12 -6.94 -4.52
CA HIS A 138 -6.36 -8.10 -5.38
C HIS A 138 -6.80 -7.70 -6.80
N ASP A 139 -7.04 -6.43 -7.05
CA ASP A 139 -7.39 -5.89 -8.36
C ASP A 139 -6.15 -5.72 -9.24
N ARG A 140 -5.96 -6.68 -10.15
CA ARG A 140 -4.81 -6.71 -11.08
C ARG A 140 -4.80 -5.52 -12.03
N TYR A 141 -5.95 -5.07 -12.49
CA TYR A 141 -6.06 -3.94 -13.43
C TYR A 141 -5.63 -2.65 -12.75
N PHE A 142 -6.12 -2.43 -11.54
CA PHE A 142 -5.72 -1.31 -10.70
C PHE A 142 -4.21 -1.31 -10.43
N LEU A 143 -3.66 -2.44 -9.93
CA LEU A 143 -2.22 -2.57 -9.67
C LEU A 143 -1.38 -2.35 -10.92
N ASN A 144 -1.82 -2.89 -12.06
CA ASN A 144 -1.09 -2.76 -13.32
C ASN A 144 -1.02 -1.32 -13.83
N LYS A 145 -2.05 -0.54 -13.55
CA LYS A 145 -2.16 0.85 -13.98
C LYS A 145 -1.42 1.83 -13.07
N VAL A 146 -1.46 1.59 -11.75
CA VAL A 146 -0.96 2.51 -10.73
C VAL A 146 0.46 2.20 -10.29
N CYS A 147 0.84 0.91 -10.17
CA CYS A 147 2.10 0.52 -9.57
C CYS A 147 3.27 0.60 -10.55
N THR A 148 4.38 1.17 -10.09
CA THR A 148 5.68 1.20 -10.80
C THR A 148 6.62 0.10 -10.32
N ASN A 149 6.35 -0.45 -9.14
CA ASN A 149 7.10 -1.53 -8.50
C ASN A 149 6.14 -2.51 -7.84
N ILE A 150 6.51 -3.77 -7.78
CA ILE A 150 5.78 -4.81 -7.04
C ILE A 150 6.67 -5.34 -5.92
N ALA A 151 6.14 -5.35 -4.71
CA ALA A 151 6.74 -5.99 -3.55
C ALA A 151 6.11 -7.37 -3.34
N ASP A 152 6.85 -8.42 -3.67
CA ASP A 152 6.42 -9.80 -3.49
C ASP A 152 6.87 -10.31 -2.12
N MET A 153 5.91 -10.70 -1.29
CA MET A 153 6.17 -11.21 0.06
C MET A 153 5.99 -12.71 0.10
N ASP A 154 7.09 -13.44 0.27
CA ASP A 154 7.07 -14.90 0.33
C ASP A 154 8.12 -15.47 1.27
N TYR A 155 7.79 -16.57 1.98
CA TYR A 155 8.66 -17.26 2.94
C TYR A 155 9.38 -16.32 3.91
N GLY A 156 8.70 -15.26 4.39
CA GLY A 156 9.26 -14.27 5.30
C GLY A 156 10.28 -13.32 4.68
N LYS A 157 10.35 -13.24 3.35
CA LYS A 157 11.19 -12.31 2.58
C LYS A 157 10.34 -11.40 1.73
N ILE A 158 10.85 -10.19 1.51
CA ILE A 158 10.26 -9.22 0.59
C ILE A 158 11.22 -9.06 -0.57
N GLN A 159 10.73 -9.27 -1.77
CA GLN A 159 11.48 -9.06 -3.00
C GLN A 159 10.81 -7.97 -3.83
N LEU A 160 11.59 -6.95 -4.21
CA LEU A 160 11.12 -5.84 -5.03
C LEU A 160 11.41 -6.12 -6.51
N TYR A 161 10.38 -5.90 -7.35
CA TYR A 161 10.47 -5.95 -8.80
C TYR A 161 10.17 -4.57 -9.35
N ALA A 162 11.04 -4.03 -10.19
CA ALA A 162 10.75 -2.82 -10.95
C ALA A 162 9.84 -3.16 -12.12
N GLY A 163 8.73 -2.46 -12.24
CA GLY A 163 7.70 -2.69 -13.25
C GLY A 163 6.30 -2.84 -12.66
N ASN A 164 5.32 -3.00 -13.54
CA ASN A 164 3.93 -3.19 -13.15
C ASN A 164 3.61 -4.66 -12.80
N TYR A 165 2.33 -4.94 -12.50
CA TYR A 165 1.88 -6.27 -12.13
C TYR A 165 2.13 -7.31 -13.25
N ASP A 166 1.89 -6.99 -14.51
CA ASP A 166 2.09 -7.93 -15.64
C ASP A 166 3.56 -8.30 -15.78
N PHE A 167 4.46 -7.32 -15.68
CA PHE A 167 5.90 -7.57 -15.71
C PHE A 167 6.36 -8.49 -14.56
N TRP A 168 5.86 -8.24 -13.34
CA TRP A 168 6.14 -9.11 -12.20
C TRP A 168 5.63 -10.53 -12.44
N TYR A 169 4.39 -10.66 -12.92
CA TYR A 169 3.77 -11.96 -13.17
C TYR A 169 4.54 -12.78 -14.20
N GLU A 170 4.89 -12.19 -15.34
CA GLU A 170 5.68 -12.85 -16.38
C GLU A 170 7.07 -13.23 -15.87
N SER A 171 7.75 -12.34 -15.15
CA SER A 171 9.07 -12.58 -14.57
C SER A 171 9.02 -13.71 -13.54
N SER A 172 8.02 -13.73 -12.67
CA SER A 172 7.83 -14.77 -11.66
C SER A 172 7.58 -16.14 -12.30
N GLN A 173 6.76 -16.20 -13.35
CA GLN A 173 6.51 -17.43 -14.10
C GLN A 173 7.78 -17.96 -14.78
N LEU A 174 8.62 -17.07 -15.31
CA LEU A 174 9.90 -17.45 -15.92
C LEU A 174 10.86 -18.06 -14.86
N ILE A 175 10.96 -17.42 -13.70
CA ILE A 175 11.78 -17.91 -12.58
C ILE A 175 11.32 -19.30 -12.14
N VAL A 176 10.00 -19.49 -11.97
CA VAL A 176 9.42 -20.79 -11.59
C VAL A 176 9.74 -21.87 -12.63
N ARG A 177 9.66 -21.57 -13.93
CA ARG A 177 10.03 -22.51 -15.00
C ARG A 177 11.52 -22.89 -14.92
N GLN A 178 12.39 -21.89 -14.77
CA GLN A 178 13.82 -22.12 -14.64
C GLN A 178 14.17 -22.98 -13.41
N MET A 179 13.51 -22.72 -12.27
CA MET A 179 13.69 -23.53 -11.06
C MET A 179 13.21 -24.97 -11.26
N LYS A 180 12.07 -25.18 -11.92
CA LYS A 180 11.57 -26.53 -12.24
C LYS A 180 12.53 -27.30 -13.13
N GLU A 181 13.06 -26.65 -14.17
CA GLU A 181 14.04 -27.27 -15.06
C GLU A 181 15.36 -27.57 -14.33
N ALA A 182 15.83 -26.64 -13.49
CA ALA A 182 17.02 -26.86 -12.67
C ALA A 182 16.85 -28.03 -11.67
N ASN A 183 15.69 -28.07 -10.99
CA ASN A 183 15.36 -29.18 -10.08
C ASN A 183 15.27 -30.51 -10.81
N LYS A 184 14.63 -30.57 -11.98
CA LYS A 184 14.59 -31.80 -12.80
C LYS A 184 15.97 -32.30 -13.13
N LYS A 185 16.89 -31.42 -13.54
CA LYS A 185 18.29 -31.79 -13.79
C LYS A 185 19.00 -32.29 -12.51
N LYS A 186 18.72 -31.66 -11.37
CA LYS A 186 19.24 -32.11 -10.06
C LYS A 186 18.71 -33.48 -9.67
N GLU A 187 17.38 -33.72 -9.87
CA GLU A 187 16.76 -35.03 -9.62
C GLU A 187 17.32 -36.16 -10.51
N GLU A 188 17.49 -35.89 -11.80
CA GLU A 188 18.13 -36.83 -12.71
C GLU A 188 19.56 -37.15 -12.23
N LYS A 189 20.30 -36.16 -11.79
CA LYS A 189 21.66 -36.33 -11.24
C LYS A 189 21.66 -37.11 -9.93
N ILE A 190 20.70 -36.85 -9.04
CA ILE A 190 20.50 -37.60 -7.79
C ILE A 190 20.27 -39.09 -8.13
N LYS A 191 19.38 -39.37 -9.08
CA LYS A 191 19.07 -40.72 -9.52
C LYS A 191 20.30 -41.45 -10.08
N GLU A 192 21.04 -40.82 -10.99
CA GLU A 192 22.29 -41.38 -11.54
C GLU A 192 23.32 -41.71 -10.42
N LEU A 193 23.48 -40.78 -9.46
CA LEU A 193 24.43 -41.00 -8.36
C LEU A 193 23.96 -42.11 -7.44
N GLN A 194 22.69 -42.22 -7.13
CA GLN A 194 22.09 -43.28 -6.31
C GLN A 194 22.25 -44.66 -6.99
N GLU A 195 21.93 -44.77 -8.29
CA GLU A 195 22.07 -46.00 -9.04
C GLU A 195 23.57 -46.46 -9.09
N PHE A 196 24.49 -45.51 -9.28
CA PHE A 196 25.92 -45.82 -9.25
C PHE A 196 26.38 -46.31 -7.87
N ILE A 197 25.97 -45.63 -6.81
CA ILE A 197 26.33 -45.99 -5.43
C ILE A 197 25.77 -47.38 -5.11
N GLN A 198 24.52 -47.67 -5.46
CA GLN A 198 23.90 -48.96 -5.24
C GLN A 198 24.63 -50.10 -5.97
N ARG A 199 25.01 -49.87 -7.23
CA ARG A 199 25.65 -50.86 -8.08
C ARG A 199 27.11 -51.19 -7.67
N PHE A 200 27.86 -50.20 -7.15
CA PHE A 200 29.28 -50.31 -6.92
C PHE A 200 29.72 -50.21 -5.46
N SER A 201 28.80 -50.03 -4.51
CA SER A 201 29.13 -49.93 -3.07
C SER A 201 29.81 -51.19 -2.50
N ALA A 202 29.48 -52.35 -3.02
CA ALA A 202 30.07 -53.66 -2.60
C ALA A 202 31.36 -54.03 -3.34
N ASN A 203 31.78 -53.23 -4.33
CA ASN A 203 32.96 -53.53 -5.14
C ASN A 203 34.21 -52.82 -4.62
N ALA A 204 35.16 -53.57 -4.07
CA ALA A 204 36.37 -53.02 -3.45
C ALA A 204 37.20 -52.11 -4.36
N SER A 205 37.26 -52.39 -5.67
CA SER A 205 38.01 -51.58 -6.64
C SER A 205 37.39 -50.23 -6.96
N LYS A 206 36.08 -50.12 -6.76
CA LYS A 206 35.28 -48.89 -7.03
C LYS A 206 34.78 -48.20 -5.77
N SER A 207 35.06 -48.69 -4.59
CA SER A 207 34.64 -48.16 -3.29
C SER A 207 35.01 -46.68 -3.10
N LYS A 208 36.20 -46.26 -3.49
CA LYS A 208 36.60 -44.84 -3.42
C LYS A 208 35.76 -43.94 -4.31
N GLN A 209 35.36 -44.42 -5.50
CA GLN A 209 34.51 -43.69 -6.41
C GLN A 209 33.06 -43.59 -5.87
N ALA A 210 32.54 -44.66 -5.29
CA ALA A 210 31.22 -44.67 -4.63
C ALA A 210 31.17 -43.69 -3.45
N THR A 211 32.22 -43.64 -2.62
CA THR A 211 32.33 -42.65 -1.52
C THR A 211 32.38 -41.22 -2.02
N SER A 212 33.11 -40.92 -3.08
CA SER A 212 33.16 -39.59 -3.69
C SER A 212 31.80 -39.16 -4.21
N ARG A 213 31.06 -40.08 -4.87
CA ARG A 213 29.73 -39.81 -5.39
C ARG A 213 28.67 -39.66 -4.28
N LYS A 214 28.81 -40.38 -3.16
CA LYS A 214 27.96 -40.17 -1.97
C LYS A 214 28.13 -38.76 -1.41
N ARG A 215 29.37 -38.26 -1.31
CA ARG A 215 29.62 -36.87 -0.90
C ARG A 215 29.06 -35.84 -1.89
N ALA A 216 29.07 -36.14 -3.18
CA ALA A 216 28.46 -35.27 -4.19
C ALA A 216 26.92 -35.24 -4.06
N LEU A 217 26.29 -36.39 -3.78
CA LEU A 217 24.86 -36.50 -3.55
C LEU A 217 24.41 -35.67 -2.33
N GLU A 218 25.18 -35.73 -1.22
CA GLU A 218 24.92 -34.97 0.00
C GLU A 218 24.93 -33.44 -0.19
N LYS A 219 25.58 -32.96 -1.26
CA LYS A 219 25.69 -31.53 -1.58
C LYS A 219 24.56 -31.00 -2.48
N ILE A 220 23.76 -31.88 -3.09
CA ILE A 220 22.71 -31.46 -4.00
C ILE A 220 21.49 -31.10 -3.17
N GLN A 221 21.07 -29.85 -3.26
CA GLN A 221 19.82 -29.34 -2.67
C GLN A 221 18.86 -28.97 -3.79
N LEU A 222 17.62 -29.37 -3.64
CA LEU A 222 16.52 -28.93 -4.52
C LEU A 222 16.06 -27.54 -4.09
N ASP A 223 15.74 -26.70 -5.07
CA ASP A 223 15.15 -25.40 -4.80
C ASP A 223 13.66 -25.58 -4.45
N GLU A 224 13.20 -24.87 -3.45
CA GLU A 224 11.78 -24.82 -3.13
C GLU A 224 11.03 -24.09 -4.25
N ILE A 225 10.04 -24.75 -4.85
CA ILE A 225 9.23 -24.21 -5.95
C ILE A 225 7.81 -23.96 -5.43
N ARG A 226 7.27 -22.81 -5.79
CA ARG A 226 5.87 -22.45 -5.53
C ARG A 226 4.88 -23.23 -6.41
#